data_9956d40e37cba0f0bfa2f49219c30db2
#
_entry.id   9956d40e37cba0f0bfa2f49219c30db2
#
_cell.length_a   1.000
_cell.length_b   1.000
_cell.length_c   1.000
_cell.angle_alpha   90.00
_cell.angle_beta   90.00
_cell.angle_gamma   90.00
#
_symmetry.space_group_name_H-M   'P 1'
#
loop_
_entity.id
_entity.type
_entity.pdbx_description
1 polymer ?
#
loop_
_entity_poly.entity_id
_entity_poly.type
_entity_poly.pdbx_seq_one_letter_code
_entity_poly.pdbx_strand_id
1 'polypeptide(L)'
;LEQFRQSEVDFPTSPEDLSTGQRKEKRTPRPHQLEAINNVVEGLQKEDRGQLLMACGTGKTLTSLWIQEALKAKRTLVLLPSLSLLSQTLREWSATSKENFNWICVCSDKSVAKQDKTTDSMIENVSALGVPVTSDPDEIKRFLLESDGGIVFSTYQSSPLVEESQRSPEVPAFDIAFADEAHRCAGKVSSAFGSILNEQKIGSKKRLFMTATPRVLSKQIKKKADEENINLACMDDVSQFGEVFHQLNFSEAIEKELLSDYQVVIVGVDDPSVQAQIIDRMLVDTGNECNIDTETLANHIALAKAIKDYDLSRMITFHSRVKSAKKFSEDHPLILDWIPEESKSPKTAMTSYVSGEMNAKTRNTEINKLRNINEQEVGILANARCLSEGVDVPTLDGIAFFDPRSSQV
;
A
#
# COMPACT_ATOMS: atom_id res chain seq x y z
N LEU A 1 -24.59 -5.42 -14.40
CA LEU A 1 -26.01 -4.99 -14.32
C LEU A 1 -26.73 -5.60 -13.11
N GLU A 2 -26.55 -6.90 -12.79
CA GLU A 2 -27.16 -7.51 -11.60
C GLU A 2 -26.65 -6.93 -10.29
N GLN A 3 -25.35 -6.62 -10.17
CA GLN A 3 -24.79 -5.93 -9.02
C GLN A 3 -25.33 -4.50 -8.85
N PHE A 4 -25.71 -3.82 -9.94
CA PHE A 4 -26.38 -2.53 -9.88
C PHE A 4 -27.84 -2.65 -9.41
N ARG A 5 -28.51 -3.75 -9.72
CA ARG A 5 -29.90 -4.00 -9.27
C ARG A 5 -29.99 -4.42 -7.78
N GLN A 6 -28.90 -4.93 -7.21
CA GLN A 6 -28.81 -5.34 -5.81
C GLN A 6 -28.22 -4.26 -4.89
N SER A 7 -27.79 -3.11 -5.45
CA SER A 7 -27.34 -1.99 -4.62
C SER A 7 -28.55 -1.25 -4.04
N GLU A 8 -28.55 -1.05 -2.71
CA GLU A 8 -29.53 -0.20 -2.02
C GLU A 8 -29.38 1.30 -2.35
N VAL A 9 -28.74 1.63 -3.48
CA VAL A 9 -28.56 3.00 -3.94
C VAL A 9 -29.68 3.30 -4.91
N ASP A 10 -30.55 4.25 -4.55
CA ASP A 10 -31.52 4.84 -5.47
C ASP A 10 -30.78 5.54 -6.62
N PHE A 11 -30.77 4.91 -7.78
CA PHE A 11 -30.20 5.53 -8.98
C PHE A 11 -31.16 6.60 -9.50
N PRO A 12 -30.62 7.78 -9.85
CA PRO A 12 -31.43 8.82 -10.46
C PRO A 12 -32.08 8.30 -11.74
N THR A 13 -33.40 8.40 -11.81
CA THR A 13 -34.22 7.95 -12.96
C THR A 13 -34.50 9.08 -13.91
N SER A 14 -34.21 10.32 -13.53
CA SER A 14 -34.38 11.53 -14.34
C SER A 14 -33.19 12.47 -14.23
N PRO A 15 -32.93 13.39 -15.18
CA PRO A 15 -31.90 14.42 -15.04
C PRO A 15 -32.10 15.33 -13.81
N GLU A 16 -33.34 15.49 -13.34
CA GLU A 16 -33.69 16.30 -12.16
C GLU A 16 -33.25 15.59 -10.87
N ASP A 17 -33.31 14.25 -10.82
CA ASP A 17 -32.84 13.47 -9.68
C ASP A 17 -31.32 13.57 -9.49
N LEU A 18 -30.55 13.87 -10.53
CA LEU A 18 -29.11 14.13 -10.44
C LEU A 18 -28.79 15.38 -9.63
N SER A 19 -29.70 16.35 -9.59
CA SER A 19 -29.55 17.59 -8.85
C SER A 19 -29.93 17.46 -7.37
N THR A 20 -30.71 16.44 -7.00
CA THR A 20 -31.22 16.17 -5.65
C THR A 20 -30.44 15.10 -4.91
N GLY A 21 -29.48 14.44 -5.56
CA GLY A 21 -28.61 13.44 -4.92
C GLY A 21 -27.94 14.02 -3.68
N GLN A 22 -28.24 13.47 -2.51
CA GLN A 22 -27.56 13.84 -1.26
C GLN A 22 -26.07 13.61 -1.43
N ARG A 23 -25.29 14.69 -1.65
CA ARG A 23 -23.84 14.62 -1.57
C ARG A 23 -23.50 14.19 -0.15
N LYS A 24 -22.80 13.05 0.00
CA LYS A 24 -22.22 12.68 1.31
C LYS A 24 -21.48 13.90 1.86
N GLU A 25 -21.69 14.20 3.14
CA GLU A 25 -20.95 15.26 3.80
C GLU A 25 -19.45 15.10 3.55
N LYS A 26 -18.81 16.19 3.15
CA LYS A 26 -17.36 16.18 2.91
C LYS A 26 -16.65 15.89 4.22
N ARG A 27 -15.66 15.03 4.17
CA ARG A 27 -14.84 14.73 5.36
C ARG A 27 -14.11 15.98 5.83
N THR A 28 -14.02 16.16 7.14
CA THR A 28 -13.25 17.22 7.78
C THR A 28 -12.02 16.65 8.47
N PRO A 29 -10.93 17.43 8.59
CA PRO A 29 -9.73 16.96 9.28
C PRO A 29 -10.02 16.62 10.74
N ARG A 30 -9.51 15.48 11.20
CA ARG A 30 -9.51 15.11 12.62
C ARG A 30 -8.44 15.91 13.38
N PRO A 31 -8.48 16.01 14.72
CA PRO A 31 -7.53 16.82 15.49
C PRO A 31 -6.04 16.56 15.16
N HIS A 32 -5.62 15.29 15.08
CA HIS A 32 -4.24 14.92 14.72
C HIS A 32 -3.86 15.32 13.29
N GLN A 33 -4.83 15.33 12.37
CA GLN A 33 -4.61 15.76 10.99
C GLN A 33 -4.51 17.31 10.92
N LEU A 34 -5.31 18.04 11.70
CA LEU A 34 -5.19 19.49 11.81
C LEU A 34 -3.82 19.92 12.34
N GLU A 35 -3.32 19.21 13.36
CA GLU A 35 -1.98 19.42 13.89
C GLU A 35 -0.91 19.19 12.80
N ALA A 36 -1.02 18.09 12.06
CA ALA A 36 -0.11 17.77 10.96
C ALA A 36 -0.16 18.82 9.84
N ILE A 37 -1.36 19.28 9.45
CA ILE A 37 -1.54 20.33 8.44
C ILE A 37 -0.87 21.62 8.87
N ASN A 38 -1.10 22.06 10.10
CA ASN A 38 -0.52 23.31 10.62
C ASN A 38 1.00 23.24 10.66
N ASN A 39 1.56 22.16 11.19
CA ASN A 39 3.01 21.96 11.28
C ASN A 39 3.68 21.94 9.90
N VAL A 40 3.08 21.25 8.93
CA VAL A 40 3.61 21.19 7.56
C VAL A 40 3.48 22.53 6.85
N VAL A 41 2.36 23.23 6.99
CA VAL A 41 2.17 24.55 6.37
C VAL A 41 3.18 25.55 6.95
N GLU A 42 3.38 25.55 8.26
CA GLU A 42 4.39 26.41 8.91
C GLU A 42 5.82 26.04 8.47
N GLY A 43 6.15 24.74 8.41
CA GLY A 43 7.45 24.28 7.93
C GLY A 43 7.71 24.69 6.48
N LEU A 44 6.73 24.51 5.59
CA LEU A 44 6.84 24.90 4.20
C LEU A 44 6.83 26.43 3.96
N GLN A 45 6.46 27.26 4.93
CA GLN A 45 6.66 28.71 4.83
C GLN A 45 8.14 29.09 4.99
N LYS A 46 8.90 28.31 5.77
CA LYS A 46 10.31 28.57 6.08
C LYS A 46 11.26 27.85 5.12
N GLU A 47 10.88 26.63 4.71
CA GLU A 47 11.72 25.73 3.92
C GLU A 47 11.02 25.37 2.60
N ASP A 48 11.78 24.93 1.60
CA ASP A 48 11.26 24.49 0.31
C ASP A 48 10.88 23.00 0.29
N ARG A 49 11.33 22.22 1.28
CA ARG A 49 11.08 20.79 1.40
C ARG A 49 11.02 20.34 2.86
N GLY A 50 10.33 19.22 3.08
CA GLY A 50 10.29 18.58 4.40
C GLY A 50 9.54 17.27 4.40
N GLN A 51 9.44 16.67 5.57
CA GLN A 51 8.89 15.33 5.76
C GLN A 51 7.64 15.36 6.63
N LEU A 52 6.65 14.56 6.22
CA LEU A 52 5.46 14.24 7.00
C LEU A 52 5.48 12.74 7.33
N LEU A 53 5.78 12.41 8.57
CA LEU A 53 5.87 11.05 9.05
C LEU A 53 4.57 10.71 9.82
N MET A 54 3.70 9.89 9.23
CA MET A 54 2.45 9.48 9.87
C MET A 54 2.25 7.97 9.72
N ALA A 55 1.86 7.30 10.79
CA ALA A 55 1.56 5.87 10.77
C ALA A 55 0.52 5.52 9.69
N CYS A 56 0.60 4.30 9.15
CA CYS A 56 -0.41 3.79 8.21
C CYS A 56 -1.80 3.81 8.88
N GLY A 57 -2.85 4.12 8.12
CA GLY A 57 -4.22 4.17 8.64
C GLY A 57 -4.60 5.50 9.33
N THR A 58 -3.66 6.41 9.60
CA THR A 58 -3.96 7.72 10.23
C THR A 58 -4.44 8.80 9.25
N GLY A 59 -4.57 8.47 7.95
CA GLY A 59 -5.19 9.32 6.95
C GLY A 59 -4.24 10.29 6.24
N LYS A 60 -2.98 9.90 5.98
CA LYS A 60 -2.00 10.68 5.19
C LYS A 60 -2.56 11.24 3.89
N THR A 61 -3.31 10.42 3.14
CA THR A 61 -3.89 10.79 1.84
C THR A 61 -4.79 12.02 1.92
N LEU A 62 -5.68 12.09 2.91
CA LEU A 62 -6.54 13.26 3.10
C LEU A 62 -5.81 14.42 3.74
N THR A 63 -4.83 14.15 4.61
CA THR A 63 -3.98 15.20 5.18
C THR A 63 -3.23 15.94 4.07
N SER A 64 -2.71 15.24 3.05
CA SER A 64 -2.04 15.88 1.90
C SER A 64 -2.98 16.74 1.06
N LEU A 65 -4.24 16.33 0.87
CA LEU A 65 -5.26 17.17 0.23
C LEU A 65 -5.45 18.49 1.00
N TRP A 66 -5.67 18.40 2.30
CA TRP A 66 -5.91 19.61 3.11
C TRP A 66 -4.67 20.50 3.23
N ILE A 67 -3.45 19.95 3.18
CA ILE A 67 -2.21 20.73 3.05
C ILE A 67 -2.19 21.48 1.71
N GLN A 68 -2.53 20.81 0.61
CA GLN A 68 -2.63 21.43 -0.72
C GLN A 68 -3.63 22.59 -0.72
N GLU A 69 -4.82 22.40 -0.13
CA GLU A 69 -5.84 23.43 0.00
C GLU A 69 -5.39 24.58 0.90
N ALA A 70 -4.73 24.30 2.04
CA ALA A 70 -4.23 25.31 2.97
C ALA A 70 -3.13 26.18 2.34
N LEU A 71 -2.27 25.60 1.52
CA LEU A 71 -1.24 26.28 0.75
C LEU A 71 -1.81 27.02 -0.46
N LYS A 72 -3.08 26.80 -0.82
CA LYS A 72 -3.71 27.33 -2.04
C LYS A 72 -2.90 27.00 -3.30
N ALA A 73 -2.29 25.82 -3.31
CA ALA A 73 -1.44 25.39 -4.42
C ALA A 73 -2.30 25.16 -5.68
N LYS A 74 -2.00 25.88 -6.76
CA LYS A 74 -2.73 25.77 -8.01
C LYS A 74 -2.24 24.59 -8.83
N ARG A 75 -0.92 24.41 -8.97
CA ARG A 75 -0.30 23.29 -9.69
C ARG A 75 0.34 22.32 -8.71
N THR A 76 -0.19 21.12 -8.67
CA THR A 76 0.23 20.10 -7.71
C THR A 76 0.65 18.83 -8.44
N LEU A 77 1.78 18.26 -8.02
CA LEU A 77 2.20 16.90 -8.41
C LEU A 77 2.00 15.95 -7.23
N VAL A 78 1.42 14.79 -7.47
CA VAL A 78 1.30 13.71 -6.49
C VAL A 78 1.93 12.46 -7.05
N LEU A 79 3.06 12.03 -6.47
CA LEU A 79 3.78 10.82 -6.83
C LEU A 79 3.37 9.67 -5.92
N LEU A 80 3.00 8.56 -6.50
CA LEU A 80 2.46 7.39 -5.83
C LEU A 80 3.19 6.12 -6.26
N PRO A 81 3.31 5.11 -5.37
CA PRO A 81 4.08 3.91 -5.66
C PRO A 81 3.38 2.92 -6.59
N SER A 82 2.05 2.98 -6.70
CA SER A 82 1.26 2.04 -7.51
C SER A 82 0.03 2.68 -8.14
N LEU A 83 -0.51 2.03 -9.18
CA LEU A 83 -1.76 2.45 -9.83
C LEU A 83 -2.98 2.35 -8.90
N SER A 84 -2.99 1.36 -8.02
CA SER A 84 -4.06 1.19 -7.03
C SER A 84 -4.14 2.39 -6.09
N LEU A 85 -3.02 2.79 -5.52
CA LEU A 85 -2.92 3.97 -4.67
C LEU A 85 -3.22 5.26 -5.43
N LEU A 86 -2.84 5.36 -6.71
CA LEU A 86 -3.18 6.50 -7.55
C LEU A 86 -4.70 6.62 -7.70
N SER A 87 -5.37 5.52 -8.06
CA SER A 87 -6.83 5.49 -8.20
C SER A 87 -7.53 5.81 -6.87
N GLN A 88 -7.05 5.23 -5.78
CA GLN A 88 -7.60 5.49 -4.45
C GLN A 88 -7.43 6.97 -4.06
N THR A 89 -6.23 7.52 -4.19
CA THR A 89 -5.94 8.92 -3.85
C THR A 89 -6.80 9.89 -4.66
N LEU A 90 -6.89 9.67 -5.98
CA LEU A 90 -7.75 10.50 -6.84
C LEU A 90 -9.21 10.47 -6.39
N ARG A 91 -9.76 9.28 -6.09
CA ARG A 91 -11.15 9.14 -5.62
C ARG A 91 -11.37 9.83 -4.28
N GLU A 92 -10.47 9.64 -3.32
CA GLU A 92 -10.55 10.25 -1.99
C GLU A 92 -10.45 11.78 -2.07
N TRP A 93 -9.52 12.30 -2.88
CA TRP A 93 -9.37 13.73 -3.10
C TRP A 93 -10.60 14.32 -3.80
N SER A 94 -11.09 13.69 -4.88
CA SER A 94 -12.29 14.14 -5.60
C SER A 94 -13.54 14.13 -4.73
N ALA A 95 -13.67 13.15 -3.83
CA ALA A 95 -14.83 13.05 -2.94
C ALA A 95 -14.78 14.05 -1.77
N THR A 96 -13.59 14.52 -1.37
CA THR A 96 -13.38 15.29 -0.12
C THR A 96 -13.01 16.76 -0.39
N SER A 97 -12.36 17.06 -1.51
CA SER A 97 -11.91 18.42 -1.86
C SER A 97 -13.03 19.47 -1.73
N LYS A 98 -12.69 20.64 -1.23
CA LYS A 98 -13.63 21.77 -1.08
C LYS A 98 -14.13 22.26 -2.43
N GLU A 99 -13.26 22.32 -3.41
CA GLU A 99 -13.55 22.76 -4.77
C GLU A 99 -13.26 21.66 -5.78
N ASN A 100 -13.93 21.69 -6.92
CA ASN A 100 -13.58 20.82 -8.04
C ASN A 100 -12.21 21.24 -8.58
N PHE A 101 -11.39 20.28 -8.96
CA PHE A 101 -10.08 20.53 -9.53
C PHE A 101 -9.91 19.78 -10.85
N ASN A 102 -9.14 20.35 -11.76
CA ASN A 102 -8.71 19.68 -12.97
C ASN A 102 -7.57 18.70 -12.62
N TRP A 103 -7.55 17.56 -13.29
CA TRP A 103 -6.53 16.56 -13.02
C TRP A 103 -6.17 15.77 -14.29
N ILE A 104 -4.95 15.21 -14.26
CA ILE A 104 -4.46 14.25 -15.24
C ILE A 104 -3.72 13.12 -14.52
N CYS A 105 -3.92 11.89 -14.99
CA CYS A 105 -3.20 10.72 -14.49
C CYS A 105 -2.10 10.33 -15.47
N VAL A 106 -0.88 10.20 -14.98
CA VAL A 106 0.31 9.86 -15.78
C VAL A 106 0.77 8.46 -15.43
N CYS A 107 0.73 7.58 -16.43
CA CYS A 107 1.19 6.20 -16.30
C CYS A 107 1.78 5.73 -17.63
N SER A 108 2.94 5.10 -17.60
CA SER A 108 3.54 4.51 -18.78
C SER A 108 3.14 3.04 -18.93
N ASP A 109 2.72 2.62 -20.13
CA ASP A 109 2.47 1.20 -20.45
C ASP A 109 3.70 0.31 -20.19
N LYS A 110 4.90 0.91 -20.19
CA LYS A 110 6.17 0.23 -19.89
C LYS A 110 6.33 -0.16 -18.42
N SER A 111 5.57 0.42 -17.51
CA SER A 111 5.54 0.00 -16.09
C SER A 111 4.96 -1.42 -15.93
N VAL A 112 4.22 -1.88 -16.93
CA VAL A 112 3.65 -3.24 -17.01
C VAL A 112 4.68 -4.26 -17.57
N ALA A 113 5.66 -3.83 -18.37
CA ALA A 113 6.50 -4.71 -19.18
C ALA A 113 7.93 -4.98 -18.63
N LYS A 114 8.45 -4.18 -17.71
CA LYS A 114 9.80 -4.39 -17.14
C LYS A 114 9.73 -4.53 -15.63
N GLN A 115 9.49 -5.75 -15.18
CA GLN A 115 9.79 -6.16 -13.82
C GLN A 115 11.29 -6.16 -13.58
N ASP A 116 11.76 -5.24 -12.76
CA ASP A 116 12.93 -5.51 -11.95
C ASP A 116 12.51 -6.57 -10.92
N LYS A 117 13.14 -7.75 -10.98
CA LYS A 117 12.80 -8.93 -10.14
C LYS A 117 12.99 -8.69 -8.63
N THR A 118 13.33 -7.48 -8.23
CA THR A 118 13.61 -7.07 -6.85
C THR A 118 12.56 -6.14 -6.24
N THR A 119 11.58 -5.67 -7.01
CA THR A 119 10.56 -4.74 -6.51
C THR A 119 9.22 -5.44 -6.39
N ASP A 120 8.60 -5.36 -5.22
CA ASP A 120 7.27 -5.89 -4.84
C ASP A 120 6.11 -5.15 -5.57
N SER A 121 6.33 -4.65 -6.79
CA SER A 121 5.31 -3.89 -7.52
C SER A 121 4.31 -4.82 -8.19
N MET A 122 3.05 -4.65 -7.84
CA MET A 122 1.90 -5.26 -8.50
C MET A 122 1.92 -4.92 -9.99
N ILE A 123 1.73 -5.93 -10.85
CA ILE A 123 1.38 -5.72 -12.26
C ILE A 123 -0.10 -5.30 -12.29
N GLU A 124 -0.33 -4.00 -12.28
CA GLU A 124 -1.68 -3.46 -12.44
C GLU A 124 -1.90 -3.08 -13.91
N ASN A 125 -3.01 -3.52 -14.45
CA ASN A 125 -3.38 -3.18 -15.82
C ASN A 125 -4.01 -1.77 -15.80
N VAL A 126 -3.48 -0.85 -16.63
CA VAL A 126 -3.98 0.53 -16.77
C VAL A 126 -5.50 0.57 -16.99
N SER A 127 -6.05 -0.41 -17.72
CA SER A 127 -7.50 -0.52 -17.94
C SER A 127 -8.32 -0.79 -16.66
N ALA A 128 -7.70 -1.24 -15.57
CA ALA A 128 -8.38 -1.49 -14.31
C ALA A 128 -8.57 -0.22 -13.45
N LEU A 129 -7.92 0.90 -13.80
CA LEU A 129 -8.03 2.16 -13.07
C LEU A 129 -9.44 2.79 -13.14
N GLY A 130 -10.18 2.55 -14.23
CA GLY A 130 -11.49 3.18 -14.46
C GLY A 130 -11.43 4.70 -14.64
N VAL A 131 -10.23 5.27 -14.84
CA VAL A 131 -9.99 6.69 -15.14
C VAL A 131 -9.04 6.82 -16.32
N PRO A 132 -9.19 7.87 -17.16
CA PRO A 132 -8.29 8.11 -18.29
C PRO A 132 -6.86 8.39 -17.77
N VAL A 133 -5.88 7.82 -18.45
CA VAL A 133 -4.45 8.01 -18.16
C VAL A 133 -3.72 8.39 -19.44
N THR A 134 -2.61 9.13 -19.29
CA THR A 134 -1.73 9.43 -20.42
C THR A 134 -0.31 8.90 -20.18
N SER A 135 0.35 8.55 -21.28
CA SER A 135 1.79 8.30 -21.34
C SER A 135 2.50 9.28 -22.27
N ASP A 136 1.79 10.33 -22.70
CA ASP A 136 2.29 11.34 -23.64
C ASP A 136 2.76 12.60 -22.88
N PRO A 137 4.06 12.95 -22.89
CA PRO A 137 4.57 14.16 -22.29
C PRO A 137 3.97 15.45 -22.86
N ASP A 138 3.55 15.46 -24.12
CA ASP A 138 2.95 16.64 -24.73
C ASP A 138 1.52 16.89 -24.22
N GLU A 139 0.78 15.85 -23.85
CA GLU A 139 -0.51 16.01 -23.16
C GLU A 139 -0.33 16.57 -21.76
N ILE A 140 0.70 16.12 -21.02
CA ILE A 140 1.03 16.66 -19.70
C ILE A 140 1.41 18.13 -19.82
N LYS A 141 2.28 18.46 -20.79
CA LYS A 141 2.70 19.84 -21.07
C LYS A 141 1.47 20.72 -21.37
N ARG A 142 0.59 20.29 -22.27
CA ARG A 142 -0.63 21.02 -22.62
C ARG A 142 -1.52 21.24 -21.41
N PHE A 143 -1.73 20.22 -20.58
CA PHE A 143 -2.49 20.33 -19.35
C PHE A 143 -1.92 21.39 -18.40
N LEU A 144 -0.59 21.41 -18.22
CA LEU A 144 0.09 22.37 -17.33
C LEU A 144 0.08 23.82 -17.87
N LEU A 145 0.01 24.01 -19.19
CA LEU A 145 -0.02 25.33 -19.83
C LEU A 145 -1.45 25.88 -19.92
N GLU A 146 -2.40 25.07 -20.30
CA GLU A 146 -3.78 25.50 -20.61
C GLU A 146 -4.65 25.64 -19.35
N SER A 147 -4.36 24.90 -18.27
CA SER A 147 -5.13 25.00 -17.04
C SER A 147 -4.64 26.14 -16.15
N ASP A 148 -5.55 26.94 -15.56
CA ASP A 148 -5.20 27.91 -14.49
C ASP A 148 -4.79 27.22 -13.18
N GLY A 149 -4.49 25.96 -13.25
CA GLY A 149 -4.09 25.09 -12.17
C GLY A 149 -4.65 23.69 -12.38
N GLY A 150 -4.03 22.72 -11.75
CA GLY A 150 -4.46 21.33 -11.85
C GLY A 150 -3.52 20.40 -11.10
N ILE A 151 -3.97 19.17 -10.94
CA ILE A 151 -3.25 18.15 -10.20
C ILE A 151 -2.79 17.04 -11.16
N VAL A 152 -1.51 16.78 -11.15
CA VAL A 152 -0.89 15.67 -11.88
C VAL A 152 -0.71 14.52 -10.90
N PHE A 153 -1.44 13.44 -11.08
CA PHE A 153 -1.23 12.19 -10.36
C PHE A 153 -0.33 11.29 -11.21
N SER A 154 0.79 10.87 -10.68
CA SER A 154 1.74 10.03 -11.42
C SER A 154 2.27 8.91 -10.55
N THR A 155 2.55 7.76 -11.16
CA THR A 155 3.39 6.77 -10.49
C THR A 155 4.86 7.22 -10.53
N TYR A 156 5.66 6.78 -9.54
CA TYR A 156 7.11 7.06 -9.57
C TYR A 156 7.78 6.59 -10.85
N GLN A 157 7.39 5.42 -11.35
CA GLN A 157 7.93 4.85 -12.58
C GLN A 157 7.68 5.73 -13.80
N SER A 158 6.58 6.51 -13.76
CA SER A 158 6.18 7.41 -14.84
C SER A 158 6.67 8.85 -14.65
N SER A 159 7.33 9.15 -13.53
CA SER A 159 7.90 10.48 -13.27
C SER A 159 8.85 11.00 -14.37
N PRO A 160 9.58 10.14 -15.14
CA PRO A 160 10.34 10.63 -16.29
C PRO A 160 9.51 11.29 -17.39
N LEU A 161 8.21 10.96 -17.53
CA LEU A 161 7.30 11.63 -18.47
C LEU A 161 6.95 13.04 -17.99
N VAL A 162 6.81 13.22 -16.67
CA VAL A 162 6.63 14.54 -16.04
C VAL A 162 7.90 15.36 -16.19
N GLU A 163 9.10 14.78 -15.97
CA GLU A 163 10.39 15.42 -16.22
C GLU A 163 10.49 15.88 -17.67
N GLU A 164 10.12 15.04 -18.62
CA GLU A 164 10.17 15.36 -20.05
C GLU A 164 9.22 16.49 -20.41
N SER A 165 8.00 16.51 -19.88
CA SER A 165 7.04 17.59 -20.11
C SER A 165 7.54 18.96 -19.61
N GLN A 166 8.36 18.98 -18.55
CA GLN A 166 8.93 20.20 -17.96
C GLN A 166 10.27 20.63 -18.58
N ARG A 167 10.83 19.92 -19.57
CA ARG A 167 12.03 20.37 -20.29
C ARG A 167 11.80 21.69 -21.06
N SER A 168 10.58 21.96 -21.42
CA SER A 168 10.20 23.21 -22.06
C SER A 168 10.15 24.33 -21.01
N PRO A 169 10.93 25.42 -21.16
CA PRO A 169 11.01 26.48 -20.13
C PRO A 169 9.69 27.25 -19.94
N GLU A 170 8.76 27.13 -20.86
CA GLU A 170 7.42 27.72 -20.75
C GLU A 170 6.50 26.96 -19.78
N VAL A 171 6.79 25.67 -19.48
CA VAL A 171 5.98 24.88 -18.56
C VAL A 171 6.27 25.32 -17.12
N PRO A 172 5.25 25.81 -16.40
CA PRO A 172 5.44 26.32 -15.05
C PRO A 172 5.82 25.19 -14.08
N ALA A 173 6.64 25.52 -13.09
CA ALA A 173 6.92 24.62 -11.97
C ALA A 173 5.64 24.35 -11.15
N PHE A 174 5.59 23.19 -10.52
CA PHE A 174 4.55 22.90 -9.53
C PHE A 174 4.68 23.84 -8.33
N ASP A 175 3.57 24.21 -7.72
CA ASP A 175 3.59 24.95 -6.46
C ASP A 175 4.00 24.03 -5.31
N ILE A 176 3.53 22.76 -5.36
CA ILE A 176 3.94 21.70 -4.43
C ILE A 176 3.97 20.35 -5.13
N ALA A 177 4.93 19.52 -4.74
CA ALA A 177 4.99 18.11 -5.10
C ALA A 177 4.94 17.24 -3.84
N PHE A 178 4.00 16.32 -3.81
CA PHE A 178 3.85 15.29 -2.79
C PHE A 178 4.50 14.00 -3.27
N ALA A 179 5.36 13.43 -2.45
CA ALA A 179 5.96 12.13 -2.65
C ALA A 179 5.40 11.17 -1.60
N ASP A 180 4.39 10.38 -1.96
CA ASP A 180 3.80 9.39 -1.04
C ASP A 180 4.65 8.11 -1.01
N GLU A 181 4.70 7.45 0.15
CA GLU A 181 5.61 6.35 0.45
C GLU A 181 7.07 6.72 0.08
N ALA A 182 7.49 7.89 0.53
CA ALA A 182 8.77 8.51 0.18
C ALA A 182 10.01 7.70 0.60
N HIS A 183 9.86 6.69 1.46
CA HIS A 183 10.94 5.73 1.76
C HIS A 183 11.45 5.02 0.49
N ARG A 184 10.66 4.96 -0.58
CA ARG A 184 11.05 4.44 -1.89
C ARG A 184 11.99 5.38 -2.66
N CYS A 185 12.01 6.67 -2.33
CA CYS A 185 12.96 7.62 -2.89
C CYS A 185 14.36 7.45 -2.29
N ALA A 186 14.48 6.79 -1.13
CA ALA A 186 15.75 6.49 -0.51
C ALA A 186 16.43 5.29 -1.19
N GLY A 187 17.74 5.40 -1.41
CA GLY A 187 18.54 4.43 -2.14
C GLY A 187 19.29 5.09 -3.32
N LYS A 188 19.48 4.38 -4.42
CA LYS A 188 20.18 4.94 -5.59
C LYS A 188 19.39 6.08 -6.24
N VAL A 189 19.99 7.27 -6.31
CA VAL A 189 19.38 8.48 -6.90
C VAL A 189 19.14 8.36 -8.41
N SER A 190 19.81 7.44 -9.08
CA SER A 190 19.67 7.21 -10.53
C SER A 190 18.35 6.54 -10.95
N SER A 191 17.52 6.12 -9.99
CA SER A 191 16.21 5.52 -10.26
C SER A 191 15.15 6.57 -10.58
N ALA A 192 14.06 6.18 -11.23
CA ALA A 192 12.87 7.03 -11.44
C ALA A 192 12.30 7.56 -10.12
N PHE A 193 12.45 6.82 -9.03
CA PHE A 193 12.04 7.23 -7.68
C PHE A 193 12.83 8.42 -7.14
N GLY A 194 14.08 8.62 -7.59
CA GLY A 194 14.92 9.74 -7.20
C GLY A 194 14.69 11.03 -7.99
N SER A 195 13.87 11.02 -9.05
CA SER A 195 13.67 12.20 -9.90
C SER A 195 13.11 13.40 -9.12
N ILE A 196 12.24 13.16 -8.15
CA ILE A 196 11.63 14.21 -7.32
C ILE A 196 12.63 14.94 -6.40
N LEU A 197 13.76 14.32 -6.08
CA LEU A 197 14.82 14.92 -5.26
C LEU A 197 15.60 15.98 -6.02
N ASN A 198 15.59 15.92 -7.36
CA ASN A 198 16.37 16.81 -8.24
C ASN A 198 15.46 17.88 -8.87
N GLU A 199 15.75 19.14 -8.55
CA GLU A 199 15.01 20.31 -9.07
C GLU A 199 15.12 20.50 -10.58
N GLN A 200 16.23 20.08 -11.17
CA GLN A 200 16.45 20.14 -12.63
C GLN A 200 15.62 19.09 -13.37
N LYS A 201 15.18 18.04 -12.66
CA LYS A 201 14.35 16.98 -13.23
C LYS A 201 12.88 17.30 -13.09
N ILE A 202 12.44 17.60 -11.87
CA ILE A 202 11.06 17.99 -11.58
C ILE A 202 11.07 19.34 -10.90
N GLY A 203 10.65 20.37 -11.63
CA GLY A 203 10.53 21.72 -11.14
C GLY A 203 9.33 21.85 -10.19
N SER A 204 9.60 22.10 -8.91
CA SER A 204 8.58 22.36 -7.90
C SER A 204 9.09 23.35 -6.86
N LYS A 205 8.25 24.33 -6.47
CA LYS A 205 8.60 25.33 -5.47
C LYS A 205 8.70 24.71 -4.06
N LYS A 206 7.86 23.73 -3.78
CA LYS A 206 7.82 23.03 -2.49
C LYS A 206 7.72 21.53 -2.69
N ARG A 207 8.30 20.75 -1.77
CA ARG A 207 8.26 19.28 -1.78
C ARG A 207 7.91 18.75 -0.40
N LEU A 208 6.95 17.85 -0.34
CA LEU A 208 6.60 17.15 0.87
C LEU A 208 6.78 15.64 0.69
N PHE A 209 7.67 15.06 1.48
CA PHE A 209 7.97 13.65 1.49
C PHE A 209 7.17 12.97 2.60
N MET A 210 6.25 12.09 2.22
CA MET A 210 5.29 11.48 3.14
C MET A 210 5.54 9.97 3.26
N THR A 211 5.64 9.45 4.47
CA THR A 211 5.72 8.01 4.73
C THR A 211 5.36 7.69 6.18
N ALA A 212 5.01 6.43 6.44
CA ALA A 212 4.92 5.90 7.79
C ALA A 212 6.28 5.41 8.32
N THR A 213 7.16 4.98 7.42
CA THR A 213 8.40 4.26 7.71
C THR A 213 9.58 4.95 7.03
N PRO A 214 10.21 5.97 7.66
CA PRO A 214 11.37 6.63 7.06
C PRO A 214 12.53 5.66 6.90
N ARG A 215 13.15 5.65 5.71
CA ARG A 215 14.27 4.77 5.41
C ARG A 215 15.60 5.47 5.66
N VAL A 216 16.28 5.04 6.73
CA VAL A 216 17.62 5.49 7.11
C VAL A 216 18.62 4.38 6.79
N LEU A 217 19.62 4.69 5.97
CA LEU A 217 20.63 3.73 5.56
C LEU A 217 21.73 3.61 6.62
N SER A 218 22.20 2.38 6.88
CA SER A 218 23.28 2.15 7.84
C SER A 218 24.59 2.81 7.41
N LYS A 219 25.43 3.15 8.39
CA LYS A 219 26.76 3.74 8.14
C LYS A 219 27.62 2.88 7.21
N GLN A 220 27.49 1.56 7.30
CA GLN A 220 28.21 0.62 6.42
C GLN A 220 27.78 0.73 4.96
N ILE A 221 26.46 0.85 4.71
CA ILE A 221 25.93 1.02 3.34
C ILE A 221 26.36 2.36 2.77
N LYS A 222 26.28 3.44 3.55
CA LYS A 222 26.74 4.78 3.13
C LYS A 222 28.24 4.75 2.76
N LYS A 223 29.08 4.17 3.62
CA LYS A 223 30.52 4.06 3.37
C LYS A 223 30.84 3.25 2.10
N LYS A 224 30.15 2.13 1.89
CA LYS A 224 30.35 1.31 0.69
C LYS A 224 29.92 2.06 -0.58
N ALA A 225 28.86 2.84 -0.49
CA ALA A 225 28.41 3.64 -1.62
C ALA A 225 29.40 4.76 -1.99
N ASP A 226 30.00 5.41 -0.96
CA ASP A 226 31.06 6.41 -1.15
C ASP A 226 32.29 5.80 -1.84
N GLU A 227 32.71 4.59 -1.40
CA GLU A 227 33.80 3.84 -2.01
C GLU A 227 33.54 3.47 -3.48
N GLU A 228 32.29 3.17 -3.83
CA GLU A 228 31.85 2.82 -5.18
C GLU A 228 31.40 4.03 -6.03
N ASN A 229 31.49 5.26 -5.51
CA ASN A 229 30.98 6.49 -6.12
C ASN A 229 29.50 6.42 -6.51
N ILE A 230 28.70 5.77 -5.67
CA ILE A 230 27.26 5.66 -5.87
C ILE A 230 26.54 6.74 -5.06
N ASN A 231 25.83 7.64 -5.75
CA ASN A 231 24.97 8.61 -5.07
C ASN A 231 23.77 7.91 -4.42
N LEU A 232 23.70 7.98 -3.09
CA LEU A 232 22.58 7.46 -2.31
C LEU A 232 21.75 8.61 -1.75
N ALA A 233 20.44 8.41 -1.76
CA ALA A 233 19.50 9.23 -1.02
C ALA A 233 19.12 8.54 0.30
N CYS A 234 19.10 9.29 1.39
CA CYS A 234 18.76 8.80 2.71
C CYS A 234 17.85 9.80 3.41
N MET A 235 16.77 9.33 4.04
CA MET A 235 15.76 10.23 4.61
C MET A 235 16.25 11.01 5.83
N ASP A 236 17.39 10.66 6.42
CA ASP A 236 18.09 11.45 7.43
C ASP A 236 18.98 12.58 6.84
N ASP A 237 19.05 12.67 5.50
CA ASP A 237 19.75 13.77 4.83
C ASP A 237 18.80 14.95 4.60
N VAL A 238 18.89 15.94 5.48
CA VAL A 238 18.08 17.15 5.44
C VAL A 238 18.23 17.93 4.13
N SER A 239 19.39 17.87 3.49
CA SER A 239 19.61 18.56 2.22
C SER A 239 18.75 17.98 1.09
N GLN A 240 18.41 16.69 1.16
CA GLN A 240 17.64 15.98 0.15
C GLN A 240 16.15 15.92 0.49
N PHE A 241 15.81 15.59 1.73
CA PHE A 241 14.42 15.36 2.15
C PHE A 241 13.83 16.48 3.02
N GLY A 242 14.65 17.42 3.49
CA GLY A 242 14.23 18.46 4.44
C GLY A 242 14.06 17.92 5.87
N GLU A 243 13.71 18.84 6.77
CA GLU A 243 13.39 18.53 8.16
C GLU A 243 12.08 17.79 8.30
N VAL A 244 11.91 17.08 9.40
CA VAL A 244 10.62 16.46 9.78
C VAL A 244 9.71 17.54 10.36
N PHE A 245 8.70 17.94 9.60
CA PHE A 245 7.75 18.97 10.04
C PHE A 245 6.71 18.43 11.02
N HIS A 246 6.30 17.17 10.82
CA HIS A 246 5.36 16.51 11.72
C HIS A 246 5.64 15.01 11.76
N GLN A 247 5.51 14.45 12.96
CA GLN A 247 5.64 13.02 13.19
C GLN A 247 4.48 12.52 14.06
N LEU A 248 3.83 11.46 13.61
CA LEU A 248 2.87 10.66 14.37
C LEU A 248 3.25 9.20 14.20
N ASN A 249 3.96 8.66 15.17
CA ASN A 249 4.43 7.28 15.13
C ASN A 249 3.29 6.30 15.47
N PHE A 250 3.57 4.99 15.33
CA PHE A 250 2.57 3.96 15.52
C PHE A 250 2.08 3.88 16.99
N SER A 251 3.00 3.98 17.95
CA SER A 251 2.66 3.94 19.39
C SER A 251 1.77 5.13 19.78
N GLU A 252 2.13 6.34 19.36
CA GLU A 252 1.31 7.54 19.59
C GLU A 252 -0.08 7.44 18.94
N ALA A 253 -0.16 6.82 17.78
CA ALA A 253 -1.44 6.62 17.10
C ALA A 253 -2.35 5.64 17.85
N ILE A 254 -1.78 4.60 18.48
CA ILE A 254 -2.51 3.68 19.37
C ILE A 254 -2.91 4.41 20.66
N GLU A 255 -2.01 5.13 21.32
CA GLU A 255 -2.30 5.89 22.53
C GLU A 255 -3.41 6.93 22.33
N LYS A 256 -3.49 7.51 21.12
CA LYS A 256 -4.54 8.45 20.72
C LYS A 256 -5.82 7.73 20.21
N GLU A 257 -5.92 6.42 20.33
CA GLU A 257 -7.05 5.59 19.87
C GLU A 257 -7.38 5.78 18.37
N LEU A 258 -6.39 6.14 17.56
CA LEU A 258 -6.52 6.29 16.12
C LEU A 258 -6.34 4.95 15.38
N LEU A 259 -5.56 4.07 15.99
CA LEU A 259 -5.28 2.71 15.52
C LEU A 259 -5.57 1.72 16.64
N SER A 260 -6.01 0.54 16.26
CA SER A 260 -6.15 -0.58 17.20
C SER A 260 -4.78 -1.01 17.72
N ASP A 261 -4.72 -1.39 18.97
CA ASP A 261 -3.55 -2.03 19.55
C ASP A 261 -3.27 -3.38 18.90
N TYR A 262 -2.05 -3.86 18.97
CA TYR A 262 -1.63 -5.13 18.40
C TYR A 262 -0.84 -5.96 19.39
N GLN A 263 -0.91 -7.27 19.23
CA GLN A 263 -0.13 -8.22 20.00
C GLN A 263 0.80 -9.01 19.09
N VAL A 264 2.08 -9.08 19.43
CA VAL A 264 3.05 -9.94 18.75
C VAL A 264 3.06 -11.29 19.46
N VAL A 265 2.69 -12.34 18.73
CA VAL A 265 2.67 -13.71 19.23
C VAL A 265 3.75 -14.51 18.51
N ILE A 266 4.64 -15.12 19.30
CA ILE A 266 5.63 -16.07 18.79
C ILE A 266 5.16 -17.46 19.21
N VAL A 267 4.76 -18.26 18.24
CA VAL A 267 4.28 -19.62 18.48
C VAL A 267 5.41 -20.61 18.27
N GLY A 268 5.88 -21.24 19.33
CA GLY A 268 6.77 -22.38 19.25
C GLY A 268 5.99 -23.69 19.14
N VAL A 269 6.44 -24.61 18.28
CA VAL A 269 5.90 -25.97 18.17
C VAL A 269 6.98 -26.94 18.62
N ASP A 270 7.02 -27.18 19.94
CA ASP A 270 8.05 -28.01 20.56
C ASP A 270 7.54 -29.43 20.92
N ASP A 271 6.38 -29.83 20.42
CA ASP A 271 5.81 -31.13 20.73
C ASP A 271 6.08 -32.17 19.62
N PRO A 272 7.17 -32.96 19.73
CA PRO A 272 7.48 -34.01 18.77
C PRO A 272 6.38 -35.07 18.67
N SER A 273 5.54 -35.21 19.72
CA SER A 273 4.48 -36.22 19.75
C SER A 273 3.33 -35.82 18.83
N VAL A 274 2.97 -34.52 18.77
CA VAL A 274 1.97 -34.00 17.86
C VAL A 274 2.44 -34.11 16.41
N GLN A 275 3.70 -33.80 16.15
CA GLN A 275 4.30 -33.95 14.81
C GLN A 275 4.29 -35.41 14.37
N ALA A 276 4.70 -36.33 15.25
CA ALA A 276 4.69 -37.78 14.95
C ALA A 276 3.27 -38.29 14.68
N GLN A 277 2.29 -37.92 15.49
CA GLN A 277 0.89 -38.34 15.30
C GLN A 277 0.32 -37.85 13.96
N ILE A 278 0.65 -36.62 13.56
CA ILE A 278 0.20 -36.07 12.28
C ILE A 278 0.88 -36.81 11.13
N ILE A 279 2.19 -37.02 11.21
CA ILE A 279 2.93 -37.80 10.19
C ILE A 279 2.38 -39.20 10.06
N ASP A 280 2.10 -39.88 11.18
CA ASP A 280 1.52 -41.24 11.15
C ASP A 280 0.13 -41.27 10.52
N ARG A 281 -0.74 -40.28 10.81
CA ARG A 281 -2.06 -40.17 10.15
C ARG A 281 -1.93 -39.89 8.67
N MET A 282 -1.03 -38.99 8.28
CA MET A 282 -0.75 -38.70 6.86
C MET A 282 -0.32 -39.94 6.09
N LEU A 283 0.57 -40.77 6.66
CA LEU A 283 1.03 -42.01 6.06
C LEU A 283 -0.10 -43.01 5.89
N VAL A 284 -1.04 -43.06 6.84
CA VAL A 284 -2.21 -43.96 6.78
C VAL A 284 -3.20 -43.54 5.71
N ASP A 285 -3.50 -42.24 5.63
CA ASP A 285 -4.55 -41.71 4.74
C ASP A 285 -4.10 -41.60 3.27
N THR A 286 -2.83 -41.28 3.02
CA THR A 286 -2.36 -41.03 1.65
C THR A 286 -1.66 -42.23 1.00
N GLY A 287 -1.21 -43.20 1.78
CA GLY A 287 -0.45 -44.35 1.27
C GLY A 287 0.87 -44.01 0.57
N ASN A 288 1.25 -42.74 0.55
CA ASN A 288 2.46 -42.20 -0.06
C ASN A 288 3.34 -41.53 0.99
N GLU A 289 4.65 -41.55 0.78
CA GLU A 289 5.58 -40.73 1.56
C GLU A 289 5.20 -39.26 1.40
N CYS A 290 4.78 -38.64 2.50
CA CYS A 290 4.42 -37.20 2.49
C CYS A 290 5.70 -36.38 2.38
N ASN A 291 5.83 -35.63 1.30
CA ASN A 291 6.91 -34.67 1.05
C ASN A 291 6.71 -33.34 1.74
N ILE A 292 6.09 -33.30 2.93
CA ILE A 292 6.03 -32.10 3.76
C ILE A 292 7.18 -32.17 4.74
N ASP A 293 8.08 -31.18 4.66
CA ASP A 293 9.16 -31.07 5.63
C ASP A 293 8.64 -30.68 7.01
N THR A 294 9.38 -31.02 8.05
CA THR A 294 8.99 -30.79 9.45
C THR A 294 8.75 -29.32 9.77
N GLU A 295 9.50 -28.41 9.17
CA GLU A 295 9.35 -26.97 9.38
C GLU A 295 8.03 -26.47 8.79
N THR A 296 7.70 -26.89 7.57
CA THR A 296 6.41 -26.55 6.94
C THR A 296 5.24 -27.07 7.78
N LEU A 297 5.30 -28.32 8.25
CA LEU A 297 4.27 -28.90 9.11
C LEU A 297 4.12 -28.13 10.42
N ALA A 298 5.24 -27.79 11.09
CA ALA A 298 5.25 -26.99 12.30
C ALA A 298 4.57 -25.63 12.10
N ASN A 299 4.81 -24.98 10.98
CA ASN A 299 4.18 -23.70 10.63
C ASN A 299 2.65 -23.80 10.51
N HIS A 300 2.13 -24.88 9.90
CA HIS A 300 0.68 -25.11 9.81
C HIS A 300 0.04 -25.36 11.18
N ILE A 301 0.72 -26.14 12.04
CA ILE A 301 0.26 -26.43 13.40
C ILE A 301 0.27 -25.14 14.24
N ALA A 302 1.35 -24.34 14.15
CA ALA A 302 1.47 -23.09 14.86
C ALA A 302 0.34 -22.11 14.50
N LEU A 303 0.02 -22.01 13.21
CA LEU A 303 -1.09 -21.18 12.75
C LEU A 303 -2.43 -21.67 13.27
N ALA A 304 -2.72 -22.97 13.16
CA ALA A 304 -3.97 -23.55 13.65
C ALA A 304 -4.14 -23.32 15.15
N LYS A 305 -3.07 -23.47 15.93
CA LYS A 305 -3.05 -23.20 17.37
C LYS A 305 -3.27 -21.71 17.65
N ALA A 306 -2.60 -20.81 16.96
CA ALA A 306 -2.80 -19.38 17.13
C ALA A 306 -4.24 -18.95 16.80
N ILE A 307 -4.81 -19.47 15.71
CA ILE A 307 -6.21 -19.20 15.33
C ILE A 307 -7.16 -19.62 16.45
N LYS A 308 -6.94 -20.77 17.05
CA LYS A 308 -7.77 -21.26 18.15
C LYS A 308 -7.58 -20.45 19.42
N ASP A 309 -6.33 -20.28 19.86
CA ASP A 309 -5.98 -19.68 21.16
C ASP A 309 -6.40 -18.19 21.24
N TYR A 310 -6.44 -17.50 20.09
CA TYR A 310 -6.80 -16.09 20.01
C TYR A 310 -8.14 -15.83 19.31
N ASP A 311 -8.93 -16.88 19.01
CA ASP A 311 -10.22 -16.83 18.31
C ASP A 311 -10.19 -15.97 17.02
N LEU A 312 -9.12 -16.15 16.22
CA LEU A 312 -8.95 -15.40 14.99
C LEU A 312 -9.90 -15.93 13.90
N SER A 313 -10.38 -15.02 13.06
CA SER A 313 -11.31 -15.35 11.98
C SER A 313 -10.78 -14.93 10.60
N ARG A 314 -10.07 -13.79 10.48
CA ARG A 314 -9.57 -13.25 9.21
C ARG A 314 -8.07 -13.07 9.26
N MET A 315 -7.37 -13.94 8.55
CA MET A 315 -5.91 -14.01 8.58
C MET A 315 -5.31 -13.74 7.19
N ILE A 316 -4.18 -13.03 7.16
CA ILE A 316 -3.29 -13.01 5.99
C ILE A 316 -1.96 -13.65 6.37
N THR A 317 -1.51 -14.60 5.57
CA THR A 317 -0.19 -15.22 5.73
C THR A 317 0.77 -14.71 4.65
N PHE A 318 1.98 -14.35 5.04
CA PHE A 318 3.00 -13.79 4.16
C PHE A 318 4.05 -14.83 3.79
N HIS A 319 4.22 -15.04 2.49
CA HIS A 319 5.17 -15.98 1.90
C HIS A 319 6.14 -15.27 0.96
N SER A 320 7.39 -15.71 0.92
CA SER A 320 8.42 -15.12 0.04
C SER A 320 8.25 -15.49 -1.44
N ARG A 321 7.54 -16.59 -1.74
CA ARG A 321 7.36 -17.12 -3.11
C ARG A 321 5.89 -17.42 -3.41
N VAL A 322 5.48 -17.18 -4.65
CA VAL A 322 4.14 -17.52 -5.14
C VAL A 322 3.84 -19.01 -5.00
N LYS A 323 4.84 -19.86 -5.34
CA LYS A 323 4.70 -21.32 -5.19
C LYS A 323 4.44 -21.72 -3.74
N SER A 324 5.08 -21.07 -2.77
CA SER A 324 4.88 -21.35 -1.34
C SER A 324 3.48 -20.93 -0.87
N ALA A 325 3.01 -19.76 -1.26
CA ALA A 325 1.66 -19.30 -0.93
C ALA A 325 0.58 -20.22 -1.52
N LYS A 326 0.73 -20.60 -2.78
CA LYS A 326 -0.19 -21.54 -3.45
C LYS A 326 -0.18 -22.90 -2.75
N LYS A 327 1.00 -23.49 -2.53
CA LYS A 327 1.13 -24.77 -1.84
C LYS A 327 0.54 -24.71 -0.43
N PHE A 328 0.80 -23.65 0.31
CA PHE A 328 0.19 -23.44 1.62
C PHE A 328 -1.35 -23.48 1.55
N SER A 329 -1.95 -22.79 0.59
CA SER A 329 -3.41 -22.75 0.45
C SER A 329 -4.03 -24.12 0.09
N GLU A 330 -3.27 -24.99 -0.56
CA GLU A 330 -3.67 -26.35 -0.93
C GLU A 330 -3.46 -27.34 0.23
N ASP A 331 -2.34 -27.23 0.94
CA ASP A 331 -1.93 -28.19 1.99
C ASP A 331 -2.62 -27.90 3.34
N HIS A 332 -2.87 -26.63 3.68
CA HIS A 332 -3.39 -26.28 5.02
C HIS A 332 -4.73 -26.93 5.37
N PRO A 333 -5.73 -26.97 4.49
CA PRO A 333 -6.98 -27.68 4.77
C PRO A 333 -6.76 -29.17 5.05
N LEU A 334 -5.88 -29.82 4.28
CA LEU A 334 -5.56 -31.24 4.45
C LEU A 334 -4.87 -31.51 5.79
N ILE A 335 -3.92 -30.64 6.16
CA ILE A 335 -3.20 -30.75 7.44
C ILE A 335 -4.16 -30.54 8.62
N LEU A 336 -5.12 -29.61 8.50
CA LEU A 336 -6.11 -29.38 9.54
C LEU A 336 -6.97 -30.62 9.85
N ASP A 337 -7.23 -31.49 8.86
CA ASP A 337 -7.97 -32.75 9.07
C ASP A 337 -7.18 -33.73 9.94
N TRP A 338 -5.84 -33.63 9.95
CA TRP A 338 -4.97 -34.48 10.78
C TRP A 338 -4.66 -33.91 12.15
N ILE A 339 -4.87 -32.59 12.35
CA ILE A 339 -4.69 -31.95 13.65
C ILE A 339 -5.83 -32.41 14.60
N PRO A 340 -5.50 -32.82 15.85
CA PRO A 340 -6.51 -33.16 16.83
C PRO A 340 -7.53 -32.06 17.05
N GLU A 341 -8.81 -32.41 17.24
CA GLU A 341 -9.91 -31.44 17.42
C GLU A 341 -9.67 -30.48 18.59
N GLU A 342 -9.03 -30.96 19.65
CA GLU A 342 -8.63 -30.14 20.81
C GLU A 342 -7.54 -29.12 20.47
N SER A 343 -6.86 -29.22 19.33
CA SER A 343 -5.74 -28.36 18.93
C SER A 343 -6.08 -27.39 17.78
N LYS A 344 -7.27 -27.46 17.22
CA LYS A 344 -7.72 -26.58 16.14
C LYS A 344 -9.01 -25.82 16.49
N SER A 345 -9.29 -24.77 15.74
CA SER A 345 -10.56 -24.01 15.86
C SER A 345 -11.73 -24.89 15.41
N PRO A 346 -12.90 -24.80 16.07
CA PRO A 346 -14.12 -25.50 15.62
C PRO A 346 -14.71 -24.90 14.33
N LYS A 347 -14.24 -23.73 13.90
CA LYS A 347 -14.69 -23.05 12.68
C LYS A 347 -14.10 -23.71 11.43
N THR A 348 -14.83 -23.66 10.33
CA THR A 348 -14.38 -24.19 9.04
C THR A 348 -13.33 -23.28 8.41
N ALA A 349 -12.16 -23.82 8.06
CA ALA A 349 -11.11 -23.02 7.43
C ALA A 349 -11.35 -22.88 5.90
N MET A 350 -11.39 -21.63 5.45
CA MET A 350 -11.47 -21.23 4.05
C MET A 350 -10.12 -20.67 3.62
N THR A 351 -9.34 -21.44 2.88
CA THR A 351 -7.99 -21.07 2.47
C THR A 351 -7.95 -20.72 1.00
N SER A 352 -7.30 -19.62 0.67
CA SER A 352 -7.02 -19.21 -0.71
C SER A 352 -5.67 -18.49 -0.80
N TYR A 353 -5.20 -18.17 -2.02
CA TYR A 353 -3.97 -17.42 -2.18
C TYR A 353 -4.12 -16.28 -3.17
N VAL A 354 -3.25 -15.28 -3.01
CA VAL A 354 -3.10 -14.18 -3.96
C VAL A 354 -1.64 -13.95 -4.28
N SER A 355 -1.38 -13.55 -5.53
CA SER A 355 -0.03 -13.24 -6.00
C SER A 355 -0.04 -12.06 -6.97
N GLY A 356 1.13 -11.45 -7.15
CA GLY A 356 1.34 -10.38 -8.13
C GLY A 356 1.08 -10.80 -9.59
N GLU A 357 1.10 -12.10 -9.88
CA GLU A 357 0.83 -12.65 -11.22
C GLU A 357 -0.66 -12.71 -11.56
N MET A 358 -1.54 -12.62 -10.56
CA MET A 358 -2.99 -12.64 -10.76
C MET A 358 -3.48 -11.28 -11.26
N ASN A 359 -4.50 -11.30 -12.15
CA ASN A 359 -5.16 -10.07 -12.54
C ASN A 359 -5.92 -9.44 -11.36
N ALA A 360 -6.13 -8.13 -11.42
CA ALA A 360 -6.77 -7.34 -10.35
C ALA A 360 -8.17 -7.86 -9.97
N LYS A 361 -8.95 -8.34 -10.95
CA LYS A 361 -10.31 -8.85 -10.71
C LYS A 361 -10.27 -10.14 -9.86
N THR A 362 -9.42 -11.09 -10.22
CA THR A 362 -9.26 -12.36 -9.47
C THR A 362 -8.79 -12.06 -8.04
N ARG A 363 -7.80 -11.20 -7.90
CA ARG A 363 -7.26 -10.78 -6.60
C ARG A 363 -8.32 -10.14 -5.71
N ASN A 364 -9.10 -9.19 -6.26
CA ASN A 364 -10.20 -8.57 -5.53
C ASN A 364 -11.30 -9.57 -5.15
N THR A 365 -11.54 -10.59 -5.98
CA THR A 365 -12.48 -11.67 -5.63
C THR A 365 -12.01 -12.43 -4.40
N GLU A 366 -10.73 -12.81 -4.31
CA GLU A 366 -10.18 -13.52 -3.14
C GLU A 366 -10.17 -12.65 -1.88
N ILE A 367 -9.82 -11.37 -2.00
CA ILE A 367 -9.91 -10.41 -0.89
C ILE A 367 -11.35 -10.25 -0.41
N ASN A 368 -12.31 -10.18 -1.33
CA ASN A 368 -13.72 -10.07 -0.95
C ASN A 368 -14.26 -11.35 -0.30
N LYS A 369 -13.77 -12.53 -0.67
CA LYS A 369 -14.09 -13.77 0.07
C LYS A 369 -13.63 -13.66 1.52
N LEU A 370 -12.40 -13.20 1.77
CA LEU A 370 -11.89 -13.00 3.12
C LEU A 370 -12.73 -11.98 3.92
N ARG A 371 -13.19 -10.90 3.26
CA ARG A 371 -14.07 -9.90 3.91
C ARG A 371 -15.41 -10.46 4.34
N ASN A 372 -15.99 -11.34 3.53
CA ASN A 372 -17.38 -11.80 3.64
C ASN A 372 -17.52 -13.18 4.27
N ILE A 373 -16.51 -13.69 4.97
CA ILE A 373 -16.63 -14.93 5.75
C ILE A 373 -17.69 -14.76 6.85
N ASN A 374 -18.38 -15.84 7.16
CA ASN A 374 -19.37 -15.85 8.24
C ASN A 374 -18.73 -16.20 9.60
N GLU A 375 -19.50 -16.15 10.67
CA GLU A 375 -19.03 -16.39 12.04
C GLU A 375 -18.56 -17.84 12.30
N GLN A 376 -18.98 -18.78 11.46
CA GLN A 376 -18.61 -20.20 11.52
C GLN A 376 -17.36 -20.53 10.70
N GLU A 377 -16.76 -19.53 10.06
CA GLU A 377 -15.62 -19.70 9.17
C GLU A 377 -14.38 -18.97 9.65
N VAL A 378 -13.21 -19.48 9.25
CA VAL A 378 -11.92 -18.80 9.34
C VAL A 378 -11.40 -18.62 7.93
N GLY A 379 -11.25 -17.37 7.50
CA GLY A 379 -10.63 -17.03 6.22
C GLY A 379 -9.12 -16.89 6.37
N ILE A 380 -8.37 -17.61 5.55
CA ILE A 380 -6.90 -17.52 5.50
C ILE A 380 -6.48 -17.21 4.06
N LEU A 381 -5.92 -16.03 3.86
CA LEU A 381 -5.45 -15.57 2.55
C LEU A 381 -3.91 -15.61 2.50
N ALA A 382 -3.37 -16.59 1.77
CA ALA A 382 -1.93 -16.69 1.59
C ALA A 382 -1.46 -15.66 0.55
N ASN A 383 -0.60 -14.76 0.97
CA ASN A 383 -0.09 -13.67 0.15
C ASN A 383 1.35 -13.88 -0.25
N ALA A 384 1.64 -13.73 -1.55
CA ALA A 384 2.99 -13.68 -2.06
C ALA A 384 3.21 -12.41 -2.87
N ARG A 385 3.91 -11.44 -2.28
CA ARG A 385 4.39 -10.21 -2.93
C ARG A 385 3.32 -9.30 -3.55
N CYS A 386 2.09 -9.29 -3.06
CA CYS A 386 1.04 -8.48 -3.66
C CYS A 386 0.16 -7.68 -2.69
N LEU A 387 0.21 -7.94 -1.39
CA LEU A 387 -0.59 -7.24 -0.39
C LEU A 387 0.29 -6.44 0.60
N SER A 388 1.45 -5.96 0.17
CA SER A 388 2.35 -5.19 1.02
C SER A 388 1.90 -3.74 1.21
N GLU A 389 1.16 -3.17 0.24
CA GLU A 389 0.74 -1.77 0.27
C GLU A 389 -0.64 -1.59 -0.39
N GLY A 390 -1.45 -0.69 0.16
CA GLY A 390 -2.69 -0.24 -0.47
C GLY A 390 -3.88 -1.20 -0.45
N VAL A 391 -3.84 -2.26 0.38
CA VAL A 391 -4.97 -3.17 0.56
C VAL A 391 -5.64 -2.87 1.88
N ASP A 392 -6.86 -2.36 1.81
CA ASP A 392 -7.71 -2.14 2.98
C ASP A 392 -8.56 -3.38 3.26
N VAL A 393 -8.26 -4.07 4.35
CA VAL A 393 -9.09 -5.16 4.92
C VAL A 393 -9.46 -4.79 6.36
N PRO A 394 -10.49 -3.96 6.55
CA PRO A 394 -10.81 -3.35 7.85
C PRO A 394 -11.10 -4.36 8.97
N THR A 395 -11.42 -5.59 8.62
CA THR A 395 -11.83 -6.65 9.54
C THR A 395 -10.74 -7.72 9.75
N LEU A 396 -9.48 -7.40 9.44
CA LEU A 396 -8.36 -8.33 9.59
C LEU A 396 -8.02 -8.50 11.08
N ASP A 397 -7.99 -9.75 11.55
CA ASP A 397 -7.71 -10.10 12.95
C ASP A 397 -6.25 -10.46 13.18
N GLY A 398 -5.57 -10.98 12.16
CA GLY A 398 -4.20 -11.43 12.33
C GLY A 398 -3.39 -11.51 11.05
N ILE A 399 -2.08 -11.44 11.23
CA ILE A 399 -1.07 -11.57 10.19
C ILE A 399 -0.05 -12.61 10.65
N ALA A 400 0.30 -13.55 9.78
CA ALA A 400 1.35 -14.54 10.06
C ALA A 400 2.48 -14.46 9.03
N PHE A 401 3.72 -14.50 9.50
CA PHE A 401 4.92 -14.54 8.65
C PHE A 401 5.50 -15.94 8.67
N PHE A 402 5.57 -16.59 7.51
CA PHE A 402 6.09 -17.95 7.35
C PHE A 402 7.55 -17.98 6.93
N ASP A 403 8.05 -16.89 6.37
CA ASP A 403 9.44 -16.75 5.99
C ASP A 403 10.12 -15.64 6.81
N PRO A 404 11.38 -15.83 7.26
CA PRO A 404 12.10 -14.79 7.94
C PRO A 404 12.26 -13.57 7.04
N ARG A 405 11.94 -12.39 7.56
CA ARG A 405 12.12 -11.12 6.87
C ARG A 405 13.34 -10.40 7.45
N SER A 406 14.28 -10.07 6.58
CA SER A 406 15.49 -9.31 6.93
C SER A 406 15.34 -7.81 6.67
N SER A 407 14.19 -7.36 6.16
CA SER A 407 13.92 -5.94 5.89
C SER A 407 13.48 -5.24 7.16
N GLN A 408 14.06 -4.06 7.44
CA GLN A 408 13.65 -3.16 8.52
C GLN A 408 12.47 -2.25 8.10
N VAL A 409 11.72 -2.63 7.08
CA VAL A 409 10.54 -1.89 6.61
C VAL A 409 9.32 -2.74 6.83
#